data_9e969158c0bfb580d1cfd1a1d077ebc8
#
_entry.id   9e969158c0bfb580d1cfd1a1d077ebc8
#
_cell.length_a   1.000
_cell.length_b   1.000
_cell.length_c   1.000
_cell.angle_alpha   90.00
_cell.angle_beta   90.00
_cell.angle_gamma   90.00
#
_symmetry.space_group_name_H-M   'P 1'
#
loop_
_entity.id
_entity.type
_entity.pdbx_description
1 polymer ?
#
loop_
_entity_poly.entity_id
_entity_poly.type
_entity_poly.pdbx_seq_one_letter_code
_entity_poly.pdbx_strand_id
1 'polypeptide(L)'
;MKKFINDVALVEDQMIQGMVKAYPGYLRKLDCGNVVVRANKKEGKVALISGGGSGHEPAHGGYVGCGMLDAAVAGAVFTSPTPDQIYEGIKAIATDAGVLMVVKNYTGDVMNFEMAAEMAEMEGITVKYVVTNDDVAVKDSLYTVGRRGVAGTVFVHKIAGAMAETGASLAEVHAVAQKVIDNVRTMGAAIAPCTVPAAGKPGFELSDDEMEVGIGIHGEPGTHRESMKTADQVADMLLAQILGDIDYEGSEVAVMINGAGATPLMELFIINNRVSDVLAEKGIRVYKTFVGEYMTSIEMQGFSISLLRLDDQLRELLDAPADTPAWK
;
A
#
# COMPACT_ATOMS: atom_id res chain seq x y z
N MET A 1 25.45 -8.69 -6.09
CA MET A 1 24.42 -7.87 -5.42
C MET A 1 25.10 -6.94 -4.41
N LYS A 2 24.73 -5.65 -4.40
CA LYS A 2 25.21 -4.66 -3.41
C LYS A 2 24.04 -4.21 -2.57
N LYS A 3 23.89 -4.76 -1.34
CA LYS A 3 22.83 -4.39 -0.39
C LYS A 3 23.40 -4.40 1.03
N PHE A 4 22.90 -3.53 1.89
CA PHE A 4 23.24 -3.53 3.33
C PHE A 4 22.38 -4.57 4.06
N ILE A 5 22.68 -5.83 3.84
CA ILE A 5 22.06 -6.99 4.49
C ILE A 5 23.15 -7.92 5.03
N ASN A 6 22.80 -8.76 5.99
CA ASN A 6 23.69 -9.80 6.50
C ASN A 6 23.50 -11.10 5.71
N ASP A 7 22.54 -11.94 6.15
CA ASP A 7 22.16 -13.16 5.47
C ASP A 7 20.82 -12.96 4.76
N VAL A 8 20.72 -13.43 3.51
CA VAL A 8 19.50 -13.36 2.70
C VAL A 8 18.30 -14.03 3.40
N ALA A 9 18.54 -15.13 4.12
CA ALA A 9 17.49 -15.86 4.84
C ALA A 9 16.97 -15.13 6.10
N LEU A 10 17.63 -14.05 6.51
CA LEU A 10 17.28 -13.31 7.74
C LEU A 10 16.82 -11.87 7.45
N VAL A 11 16.64 -11.50 6.20
CA VAL A 11 16.35 -10.11 5.80
C VAL A 11 15.08 -9.61 6.47
N GLU A 12 13.98 -10.35 6.37
CA GLU A 12 12.68 -9.94 6.89
C GLU A 12 12.67 -9.90 8.41
N ASP A 13 13.22 -10.94 9.05
CA ASP A 13 13.26 -11.01 10.52
C ASP A 13 14.12 -9.88 11.11
N GLN A 14 15.30 -9.63 10.54
CA GLN A 14 16.18 -8.54 10.99
C GLN A 14 15.60 -7.17 10.72
N MET A 15 14.91 -6.97 9.59
CA MET A 15 14.19 -5.74 9.27
C MET A 15 13.09 -5.48 10.31
N ILE A 16 12.23 -6.46 10.59
CA ILE A 16 11.16 -6.34 11.60
C ILE A 16 11.72 -6.10 12.99
N GLN A 17 12.78 -6.80 13.40
CA GLN A 17 13.44 -6.54 14.68
C GLN A 17 13.99 -5.12 14.76
N GLY A 18 14.60 -4.62 13.68
CA GLY A 18 15.10 -3.26 13.57
C GLY A 18 13.99 -2.22 13.70
N MET A 19 12.87 -2.45 13.02
CA MET A 19 11.69 -1.59 13.08
C MET A 19 11.11 -1.49 14.49
N VAL A 20 10.92 -2.62 15.18
CA VAL A 20 10.40 -2.65 16.56
C VAL A 20 11.35 -1.96 17.54
N LYS A 21 12.67 -2.12 17.37
CA LYS A 21 13.67 -1.43 18.19
C LYS A 21 13.68 0.08 17.95
N ALA A 22 13.41 0.53 16.71
CA ALA A 22 13.32 1.95 16.38
C ALA A 22 12.04 2.60 16.91
N TYR A 23 10.94 1.85 16.99
CA TYR A 23 9.61 2.33 17.33
C TYR A 23 8.93 1.55 18.47
N PRO A 24 9.59 1.39 19.66
CA PRO A 24 9.07 0.53 20.74
C PRO A 24 7.77 1.06 21.36
N GLY A 25 7.46 2.36 21.19
CA GLY A 25 6.18 2.95 21.63
C GLY A 25 5.00 2.65 20.71
N TYR A 26 5.27 2.22 19.47
CA TYR A 26 4.25 1.93 18.46
C TYR A 26 4.08 0.44 18.22
N LEU A 27 5.18 -0.32 18.19
CA LEU A 27 5.25 -1.66 17.64
C LEU A 27 5.72 -2.69 18.64
N ARG A 28 5.11 -3.87 18.59
CA ARG A 28 5.55 -5.10 19.25
C ARG A 28 5.55 -6.24 18.22
N LYS A 29 6.64 -7.00 18.14
CA LYS A 29 6.71 -8.22 17.33
C LYS A 29 6.07 -9.39 18.08
N LEU A 30 5.32 -10.24 17.38
CA LEU A 30 4.85 -11.52 17.91
C LEU A 30 5.93 -12.60 17.75
N ASP A 31 5.86 -13.64 18.59
CA ASP A 31 6.82 -14.77 18.55
C ASP A 31 6.53 -15.74 17.38
N CYS A 32 5.36 -15.64 16.75
CA CYS A 32 4.90 -16.53 15.66
C CYS A 32 5.40 -16.17 14.25
N GLY A 33 6.44 -15.34 14.12
CA GLY A 33 6.97 -14.95 12.80
C GLY A 33 7.11 -13.44 12.63
N ASN A 34 7.04 -12.96 11.39
CA ASN A 34 7.24 -11.55 11.05
C ASN A 34 5.91 -10.78 11.14
N VAL A 35 5.28 -10.81 12.30
CA VAL A 35 4.03 -10.12 12.62
C VAL A 35 4.31 -8.99 13.59
N VAL A 36 3.94 -7.77 13.23
CA VAL A 36 3.97 -6.61 14.14
C VAL A 36 2.56 -6.18 14.49
N VAL A 37 2.35 -5.82 15.75
CA VAL A 37 1.08 -5.33 16.28
C VAL A 37 1.31 -4.02 17.03
N ARG A 38 0.25 -3.24 17.23
CA ARG A 38 0.31 -2.06 18.10
C ARG A 38 0.85 -2.43 19.48
N ALA A 39 1.82 -1.66 19.98
CA ALA A 39 2.32 -1.81 21.34
C ALA A 39 1.20 -1.63 22.37
N ASN A 40 0.29 -0.69 22.13
CA ASN A 40 -0.87 -0.38 22.98
C ASN A 40 -2.15 -0.76 22.23
N LYS A 41 -2.65 -1.98 22.43
CA LYS A 41 -3.92 -2.45 21.87
C LYS A 41 -5.07 -1.57 22.39
N LYS A 42 -5.97 -1.17 21.49
CA LYS A 42 -7.19 -0.46 21.84
C LYS A 42 -8.38 -1.42 21.77
N GLU A 43 -9.02 -1.64 22.89
CA GLU A 43 -10.22 -2.48 22.97
C GLU A 43 -11.47 -1.72 22.52
N GLY A 44 -12.53 -2.46 22.16
CA GLY A 44 -13.85 -1.90 21.85
C GLY A 44 -13.96 -1.19 20.50
N LYS A 45 -12.96 -1.32 19.61
CA LYS A 45 -13.02 -0.87 18.23
C LYS A 45 -12.78 -2.01 17.26
N VAL A 46 -13.20 -1.87 16.01
CA VAL A 46 -12.78 -2.75 14.92
C VAL A 46 -11.26 -2.70 14.79
N ALA A 47 -10.61 -3.86 14.81
CA ALA A 47 -9.18 -3.96 14.60
C ALA A 47 -8.87 -4.11 13.09
N LEU A 48 -7.81 -3.46 12.62
CA LEU A 48 -7.38 -3.53 11.22
C LEU A 48 -6.08 -4.30 11.08
N ILE A 49 -6.03 -5.22 10.12
CA ILE A 49 -4.81 -5.95 9.74
C ILE A 49 -4.60 -5.88 8.23
N SER A 50 -3.36 -5.76 7.84
CA SER A 50 -2.92 -5.90 6.46
C SER A 50 -1.58 -6.64 6.40
N GLY A 51 -1.09 -6.89 5.21
CA GLY A 51 0.19 -7.55 5.00
C GLY A 51 0.45 -7.82 3.53
N GLY A 52 1.47 -8.60 3.30
CA GLY A 52 1.97 -8.96 1.98
C GLY A 52 3.47 -9.22 2.04
N GLY A 53 4.12 -9.35 0.90
CA GLY A 53 5.56 -9.48 0.83
C GLY A 53 6.27 -8.27 1.45
N SER A 54 7.46 -8.51 2.03
CA SER A 54 8.40 -7.45 2.40
C SER A 54 8.99 -6.79 1.15
N GLY A 55 9.62 -5.62 1.30
CA GLY A 55 10.19 -4.85 0.20
C GLY A 55 9.37 -3.65 -0.25
N HIS A 56 8.27 -3.36 0.46
CA HIS A 56 7.37 -2.23 0.20
C HIS A 56 7.44 -1.17 1.29
N GLU A 57 8.42 -1.23 2.17
CA GLU A 57 8.52 -0.34 3.33
C GLU A 57 8.37 1.15 2.92
N PRO A 58 7.61 1.92 3.72
CA PRO A 58 7.08 1.62 5.06
C PRO A 58 5.84 0.71 5.12
N ALA A 59 5.22 0.35 3.99
CA ALA A 59 4.09 -0.58 3.99
C ALA A 59 4.55 -2.01 4.37
N HIS A 60 3.83 -2.73 5.26
CA HIS A 60 2.66 -2.27 5.97
C HIS A 60 2.98 -1.93 7.43
N GLY A 61 4.10 -2.44 7.98
CA GLY A 61 4.50 -2.29 9.38
C GLY A 61 4.62 -0.85 9.86
N GLY A 62 5.08 0.06 8.99
CA GLY A 62 5.17 1.50 9.28
C GLY A 62 3.83 2.19 9.49
N TYR A 63 2.72 1.55 9.12
CA TYR A 63 1.36 2.07 9.28
C TYR A 63 0.62 1.45 10.48
N VAL A 64 1.30 0.66 11.30
CA VAL A 64 0.73 0.13 12.54
C VAL A 64 0.78 1.20 13.62
N GLY A 65 -0.39 1.60 14.11
CA GLY A 65 -0.54 2.65 15.13
C GLY A 65 -1.94 3.25 15.16
N CYS A 66 -2.11 4.32 15.92
CA CYS A 66 -3.39 4.99 16.04
C CYS A 66 -3.88 5.55 14.70
N GLY A 67 -5.15 5.38 14.39
CA GLY A 67 -5.78 5.92 13.18
C GLY A 67 -5.45 5.19 11.89
N MET A 68 -4.72 4.07 11.93
CA MET A 68 -4.40 3.22 10.78
C MET A 68 -4.51 1.74 11.13
N LEU A 69 -3.44 0.93 10.99
CA LEU A 69 -3.46 -0.51 11.25
C LEU A 69 -3.25 -0.86 12.73
N ASP A 70 -3.81 -1.98 13.18
CA ASP A 70 -3.54 -2.59 14.48
C ASP A 70 -2.50 -3.72 14.35
N ALA A 71 -2.37 -4.35 13.17
CA ALA A 71 -1.34 -5.33 12.87
C ALA A 71 -0.89 -5.28 11.41
N ALA A 72 0.34 -5.71 11.15
CA ALA A 72 0.87 -5.98 9.82
C ALA A 72 1.66 -7.28 9.80
N VAL A 73 1.49 -8.07 8.74
CA VAL A 73 2.15 -9.37 8.55
C VAL A 73 3.10 -9.27 7.35
N ALA A 74 4.39 -9.47 7.59
CA ALA A 74 5.42 -9.39 6.58
C ALA A 74 5.81 -10.78 6.09
N GLY A 75 5.50 -11.10 4.84
CA GLY A 75 5.99 -12.28 4.15
C GLY A 75 7.45 -12.13 3.71
N ALA A 76 8.00 -13.15 3.06
CA ALA A 76 9.30 -13.04 2.40
C ALA A 76 9.25 -11.93 1.33
N VAL A 77 10.43 -11.44 0.90
CA VAL A 77 10.49 -10.36 -0.08
C VAL A 77 9.65 -10.68 -1.31
N PHE A 78 8.65 -9.83 -1.59
CA PHE A 78 7.67 -9.95 -2.68
C PHE A 78 6.83 -11.25 -2.67
N THR A 79 6.72 -11.91 -1.51
CA THR A 79 5.96 -13.15 -1.36
C THR A 79 4.96 -13.02 -0.21
N SER A 80 3.74 -13.49 -0.43
CA SER A 80 2.66 -13.44 0.56
C SER A 80 3.03 -14.13 1.87
N PRO A 81 2.64 -13.59 3.03
CA PRO A 81 2.77 -14.28 4.31
C PRO A 81 1.90 -15.55 4.36
N THR A 82 2.26 -16.49 5.22
CA THR A 82 1.48 -17.72 5.38
C THR A 82 0.16 -17.48 6.12
N PRO A 83 -0.88 -18.31 5.87
CA PRO A 83 -2.16 -18.21 6.58
C PRO A 83 -2.02 -18.26 8.11
N ASP A 84 -1.13 -19.11 8.63
CA ASP A 84 -0.88 -19.23 10.08
C ASP A 84 -0.36 -17.92 10.69
N GLN A 85 0.55 -17.22 10.00
CA GLN A 85 1.07 -15.92 10.46
C GLN A 85 -0.02 -14.85 10.46
N ILE A 86 -0.85 -14.81 9.42
CA ILE A 86 -1.98 -13.87 9.32
C ILE A 86 -2.98 -14.17 10.44
N TYR A 87 -3.34 -15.42 10.64
CA TYR A 87 -4.27 -15.86 11.67
C TYR A 87 -3.79 -15.50 13.08
N GLU A 88 -2.52 -15.72 13.41
CA GLU A 88 -1.96 -15.31 14.70
C GLU A 88 -1.97 -13.77 14.87
N GLY A 89 -1.76 -13.03 13.77
CA GLY A 89 -1.95 -11.58 13.75
C GLY A 89 -3.39 -11.18 14.07
N ILE A 90 -4.39 -11.83 13.44
CA ILE A 90 -5.81 -11.61 13.72
C ILE A 90 -6.12 -11.88 15.20
N LYS A 91 -5.71 -13.00 15.75
CA LYS A 91 -5.94 -13.37 17.16
C LYS A 91 -5.38 -12.32 18.11
N ALA A 92 -4.18 -11.84 17.84
CA ALA A 92 -3.50 -10.89 18.72
C ALA A 92 -4.22 -9.54 18.84
N ILE A 93 -4.93 -9.12 17.79
CA ILE A 93 -5.60 -7.81 17.73
C ILE A 93 -7.13 -7.91 17.88
N ALA A 94 -7.72 -9.08 17.73
CA ALA A 94 -9.17 -9.27 17.76
C ALA A 94 -9.84 -8.62 18.98
N THR A 95 -10.98 -8.01 18.73
CA THR A 95 -11.88 -7.42 19.75
C THR A 95 -13.30 -7.90 19.49
N ASP A 96 -14.21 -7.68 20.43
CA ASP A 96 -15.64 -7.99 20.24
C ASP A 96 -16.27 -7.21 19.06
N ALA A 97 -15.66 -6.10 18.61
CA ALA A 97 -16.10 -5.34 17.46
C ALA A 97 -15.71 -5.99 16.11
N GLY A 98 -14.88 -7.03 16.13
CA GLY A 98 -14.41 -7.75 14.94
C GLY A 98 -13.12 -7.19 14.32
N VAL A 99 -12.71 -7.82 13.21
CA VAL A 99 -11.47 -7.52 12.48
C VAL A 99 -11.78 -7.22 11.02
N LEU A 100 -11.20 -6.14 10.48
CA LEU A 100 -11.16 -5.85 9.06
C LEU A 100 -9.76 -6.15 8.49
N MET A 101 -9.68 -7.00 7.48
CA MET A 101 -8.46 -7.22 6.72
C MET A 101 -8.45 -6.33 5.46
N VAL A 102 -7.35 -5.63 5.21
CA VAL A 102 -7.11 -4.89 3.97
C VAL A 102 -6.09 -5.68 3.16
N VAL A 103 -6.51 -6.24 2.05
CA VAL A 103 -5.73 -7.18 1.24
C VAL A 103 -5.43 -6.57 -0.12
N LYS A 104 -4.18 -6.60 -0.57
CA LYS A 104 -3.84 -6.23 -1.94
C LYS A 104 -4.24 -7.35 -2.89
N ASN A 105 -4.77 -6.99 -4.08
CA ASN A 105 -5.22 -7.98 -5.05
C ASN A 105 -4.03 -8.66 -5.75
N TYR A 106 -3.44 -9.63 -5.07
CA TYR A 106 -2.50 -10.63 -5.59
C TYR A 106 -3.00 -12.00 -5.19
N THR A 107 -2.96 -12.98 -6.09
CA THR A 107 -3.57 -14.31 -5.88
C THR A 107 -3.11 -14.95 -4.58
N GLY A 108 -1.80 -14.90 -4.27
CA GLY A 108 -1.26 -15.45 -3.02
C GLY A 108 -1.77 -14.72 -1.78
N ASP A 109 -1.80 -13.37 -1.80
CA ASP A 109 -2.32 -12.58 -0.69
C ASP A 109 -3.80 -12.91 -0.46
N VAL A 110 -4.64 -12.85 -1.50
CA VAL A 110 -6.08 -13.11 -1.38
C VAL A 110 -6.34 -14.50 -0.80
N MET A 111 -5.72 -15.56 -1.36
CA MET A 111 -5.90 -16.92 -0.88
C MET A 111 -5.47 -17.11 0.57
N ASN A 112 -4.30 -16.57 0.94
CA ASN A 112 -3.76 -16.78 2.28
C ASN A 112 -4.54 -15.99 3.34
N PHE A 113 -5.01 -14.79 3.01
CA PHE A 113 -5.87 -14.01 3.91
C PHE A 113 -7.27 -14.63 4.05
N GLU A 114 -7.85 -15.17 2.97
CA GLU A 114 -9.12 -15.92 3.05
C GLU A 114 -9.01 -17.16 3.95
N MET A 115 -7.94 -17.96 3.78
CA MET A 115 -7.69 -19.12 4.65
C MET A 115 -7.54 -18.71 6.13
N ALA A 116 -6.83 -17.61 6.40
CA ALA A 116 -6.68 -17.10 7.76
C ALA A 116 -8.00 -16.58 8.35
N ALA A 117 -8.88 -15.98 7.54
CA ALA A 117 -10.22 -15.57 7.95
C ALA A 117 -11.06 -16.80 8.35
N GLU A 118 -11.06 -17.86 7.54
CA GLU A 118 -11.76 -19.11 7.86
C GLU A 118 -11.27 -19.72 9.18
N MET A 119 -9.94 -19.72 9.41
CA MET A 119 -9.37 -20.20 10.68
C MET A 119 -9.84 -19.36 11.87
N ALA A 120 -9.89 -18.05 11.72
CA ALA A 120 -10.34 -17.13 12.76
C ALA A 120 -11.85 -17.28 13.05
N GLU A 121 -12.67 -17.45 12.03
CA GLU A 121 -14.11 -17.68 12.16
C GLU A 121 -14.43 -18.99 12.88
N MET A 122 -13.65 -20.06 12.67
CA MET A 122 -13.78 -21.32 13.42
C MET A 122 -13.55 -21.16 14.93
N GLU A 123 -12.79 -20.13 15.35
CA GLU A 123 -12.61 -19.77 16.75
C GLU A 123 -13.59 -18.68 17.24
N GLY A 124 -14.57 -18.30 16.42
CA GLY A 124 -15.60 -17.33 16.78
C GLY A 124 -15.18 -15.86 16.62
N ILE A 125 -14.07 -15.57 15.96
CA ILE A 125 -13.64 -14.20 15.66
C ILE A 125 -14.37 -13.74 14.39
N THR A 126 -15.12 -12.63 14.50
CA THR A 126 -15.80 -12.05 13.34
C THR A 126 -14.79 -11.31 12.47
N VAL A 127 -14.64 -11.74 11.21
CA VAL A 127 -13.71 -11.14 10.24
C VAL A 127 -14.45 -10.68 9.00
N LYS A 128 -14.05 -9.54 8.44
CA LYS A 128 -14.38 -9.13 7.07
C LYS A 128 -13.10 -8.72 6.35
N TYR A 129 -13.14 -8.69 5.02
CA TYR A 129 -12.01 -8.18 4.24
C TYR A 129 -12.47 -7.32 3.07
N VAL A 130 -11.57 -6.46 2.62
CA VAL A 130 -11.67 -5.71 1.37
C VAL A 130 -10.42 -6.00 0.54
N VAL A 131 -10.57 -6.01 -0.79
CA VAL A 131 -9.48 -6.27 -1.73
C VAL A 131 -9.17 -5.01 -2.52
N THR A 132 -7.97 -4.46 -2.34
CA THR A 132 -7.52 -3.25 -3.05
C THR A 132 -7.05 -3.59 -4.47
N ASN A 133 -7.52 -2.82 -5.46
CA ASN A 133 -7.32 -3.05 -6.88
C ASN A 133 -7.21 -1.74 -7.66
N ASP A 134 -6.44 -0.82 -7.12
CA ASP A 134 -6.35 0.57 -7.58
C ASP A 134 -5.52 0.78 -8.85
N ASP A 135 -4.71 -0.20 -9.29
CA ASP A 135 -3.86 -0.09 -10.46
C ASP A 135 -4.65 -0.12 -11.76
N VAL A 136 -4.57 0.98 -12.53
CA VAL A 136 -5.27 1.09 -13.83
C VAL A 136 -4.44 0.60 -15.02
N ALA A 137 -3.17 0.26 -14.80
CA ALA A 137 -2.26 -0.12 -15.88
C ALA A 137 -2.69 -1.41 -16.59
N VAL A 138 -3.06 -2.45 -15.84
CA VAL A 138 -3.41 -3.75 -16.39
C VAL A 138 -4.71 -4.26 -15.78
N LYS A 139 -5.51 -4.97 -16.60
CA LYS A 139 -6.74 -5.63 -16.11
C LYS A 139 -6.45 -6.97 -15.44
N ASP A 140 -5.44 -7.68 -15.92
CA ASP A 140 -4.94 -8.94 -15.38
C ASP A 140 -3.42 -8.96 -15.48
N SER A 141 -2.72 -9.54 -14.50
CA SER A 141 -1.28 -9.69 -14.50
C SER A 141 -0.87 -11.14 -14.32
N LEU A 142 0.45 -11.43 -14.32
CA LEU A 142 0.97 -12.80 -14.12
C LEU A 142 0.60 -13.40 -12.74
N TYR A 143 0.33 -12.55 -11.75
CA TYR A 143 0.10 -12.93 -10.35
C TYR A 143 -1.28 -12.55 -9.83
N THR A 144 -2.18 -12.04 -10.69
CA THR A 144 -3.43 -11.42 -10.26
C THR A 144 -4.52 -11.61 -11.32
N VAL A 145 -5.69 -12.07 -10.90
CA VAL A 145 -6.92 -11.94 -11.68
C VAL A 145 -7.54 -10.59 -11.33
N GLY A 146 -7.77 -9.76 -12.33
CA GLY A 146 -8.19 -8.37 -12.12
C GLY A 146 -6.99 -7.43 -11.87
N ARG A 147 -7.28 -6.20 -11.50
CA ARG A 147 -6.28 -5.15 -11.25
C ARG A 147 -5.48 -5.42 -9.98
N ARG A 148 -4.20 -5.07 -10.00
CA ARG A 148 -3.31 -5.15 -8.85
C ARG A 148 -3.69 -4.12 -7.77
N GLY A 149 -3.43 -4.44 -6.49
CA GLY A 149 -3.43 -3.48 -5.39
C GLY A 149 -2.03 -2.88 -5.20
N VAL A 150 -1.92 -1.57 -5.27
CA VAL A 150 -0.65 -0.84 -5.21
C VAL A 150 -0.74 0.33 -4.21
N ALA A 151 -0.09 1.47 -4.42
CA ALA A 151 0.08 2.55 -3.44
C ALA A 151 -1.25 3.14 -2.90
N GLY A 152 -2.34 3.10 -3.66
CA GLY A 152 -3.65 3.55 -3.19
C GLY A 152 -4.18 2.80 -1.95
N THR A 153 -3.65 1.61 -1.69
CA THR A 153 -3.91 0.83 -0.46
C THR A 153 -3.63 1.65 0.81
N VAL A 154 -2.68 2.58 0.78
CA VAL A 154 -2.32 3.42 1.93
C VAL A 154 -3.49 4.35 2.33
N PHE A 155 -4.24 4.87 1.36
CA PHE A 155 -5.46 5.63 1.64
C PHE A 155 -6.53 4.76 2.31
N VAL A 156 -6.64 3.48 1.92
CA VAL A 156 -7.56 2.53 2.57
C VAL A 156 -7.17 2.34 4.04
N HIS A 157 -5.88 2.13 4.33
CA HIS A 157 -5.38 2.01 5.72
C HIS A 157 -5.72 3.25 6.56
N LYS A 158 -5.47 4.45 6.00
CA LYS A 158 -5.70 5.72 6.70
C LYS A 158 -7.18 5.96 7.00
N ILE A 159 -8.03 5.80 6.00
CA ILE A 159 -9.45 6.18 6.10
C ILE A 159 -10.24 5.13 6.87
N ALA A 160 -10.02 3.83 6.61
CA ALA A 160 -10.66 2.76 7.38
C ALA A 160 -10.18 2.74 8.84
N GLY A 161 -8.88 3.00 9.08
CA GLY A 161 -8.33 3.13 10.42
C GLY A 161 -8.95 4.29 11.19
N ALA A 162 -9.10 5.46 10.57
CA ALA A 162 -9.79 6.61 11.15
C ALA A 162 -11.26 6.28 11.50
N MET A 163 -11.99 5.62 10.60
CA MET A 163 -13.37 5.20 10.86
C MET A 163 -13.46 4.22 12.03
N ALA A 164 -12.54 3.27 12.12
CA ALA A 164 -12.50 2.32 13.23
C ALA A 164 -12.22 3.01 14.59
N GLU A 165 -11.39 4.07 14.60
CA GLU A 165 -11.10 4.82 15.84
C GLU A 165 -12.32 5.58 16.38
N THR A 166 -13.36 5.84 15.57
CA THR A 166 -14.62 6.44 16.05
C THR A 166 -15.49 5.48 16.84
N GLY A 167 -15.18 4.17 16.85
CA GLY A 167 -16.03 3.13 17.44
C GLY A 167 -17.13 2.64 16.50
N ALA A 168 -17.02 2.91 15.19
CA ALA A 168 -17.95 2.43 14.17
C ALA A 168 -17.98 0.90 14.10
N SER A 169 -19.10 0.33 13.69
CA SER A 169 -19.27 -1.11 13.51
C SER A 169 -18.40 -1.66 12.37
N LEU A 170 -18.13 -2.97 12.38
CA LEU A 170 -17.39 -3.64 11.33
C LEU A 170 -18.03 -3.46 9.94
N ALA A 171 -19.36 -3.37 9.87
CA ALA A 171 -20.07 -3.11 8.61
C ALA A 171 -19.78 -1.69 8.07
N GLU A 172 -19.76 -0.68 8.94
CA GLU A 172 -19.48 0.70 8.56
C GLU A 172 -18.02 0.90 8.17
N VAL A 173 -17.07 0.31 8.92
CA VAL A 173 -15.63 0.37 8.60
C VAL A 173 -15.37 -0.33 7.25
N HIS A 174 -15.97 -1.49 7.02
CA HIS A 174 -15.89 -2.20 5.73
C HIS A 174 -16.46 -1.36 4.58
N ALA A 175 -17.62 -0.74 4.77
CA ALA A 175 -18.27 0.08 3.73
C ALA A 175 -17.42 1.30 3.35
N VAL A 176 -16.79 1.95 4.34
CA VAL A 176 -15.89 3.08 4.09
C VAL A 176 -14.59 2.61 3.40
N ALA A 177 -14.01 1.49 3.80
CA ALA A 177 -12.85 0.91 3.12
C ALA A 177 -13.15 0.61 1.65
N GLN A 178 -14.30 -0.02 1.37
CA GLN A 178 -14.74 -0.29 0.00
C GLN A 178 -14.96 1.01 -0.79
N LYS A 179 -15.56 2.03 -0.17
CA LYS A 179 -15.76 3.34 -0.79
C LYS A 179 -14.43 4.00 -1.22
N VAL A 180 -13.36 3.86 -0.42
CA VAL A 180 -12.02 4.32 -0.83
C VAL A 180 -11.54 3.55 -2.05
N ILE A 181 -11.66 2.22 -2.06
CA ILE A 181 -11.25 1.36 -3.17
C ILE A 181 -11.97 1.74 -4.47
N ASP A 182 -13.27 1.99 -4.39
CA ASP A 182 -14.08 2.39 -5.55
C ASP A 182 -13.66 3.75 -6.14
N ASN A 183 -13.03 4.62 -5.33
CA ASN A 183 -12.71 6.00 -5.67
C ASN A 183 -11.21 6.30 -5.79
N VAL A 184 -10.32 5.34 -5.60
CA VAL A 184 -8.87 5.50 -5.76
C VAL A 184 -8.37 4.84 -7.05
N ARG A 185 -7.50 5.54 -7.78
CA ARG A 185 -6.82 5.00 -8.98
C ARG A 185 -5.35 5.35 -8.95
N THR A 186 -4.54 4.40 -9.36
CA THR A 186 -3.08 4.50 -9.33
C THR A 186 -2.48 4.00 -10.63
N MET A 187 -1.41 4.64 -11.08
CA MET A 187 -0.54 4.13 -12.14
C MET A 187 0.90 4.57 -11.90
N GLY A 188 1.87 3.71 -12.24
CA GLY A 188 3.29 3.98 -12.05
C GLY A 188 4.13 3.78 -13.31
N ALA A 189 5.38 4.21 -13.23
CA ALA A 189 6.42 3.96 -14.22
C ALA A 189 7.77 3.76 -13.52
N ALA A 190 8.70 3.06 -14.17
CA ALA A 190 10.06 2.87 -13.66
C ALA A 190 11.11 2.95 -14.79
N ILE A 191 12.31 3.38 -14.40
CA ILE A 191 13.47 3.52 -15.28
C ILE A 191 14.64 2.60 -14.89
N ALA A 192 14.55 1.95 -13.73
CA ALA A 192 15.48 0.89 -13.33
C ALA A 192 14.80 -0.12 -12.41
N PRO A 193 15.15 -1.40 -12.52
CA PRO A 193 14.59 -2.48 -11.68
C PRO A 193 15.15 -2.44 -10.26
N CYS A 194 14.46 -3.15 -9.36
CA CYS A 194 15.02 -3.56 -8.07
C CYS A 194 15.70 -4.93 -8.16
N THR A 195 16.47 -5.27 -7.13
CA THR A 195 17.10 -6.59 -6.97
C THR A 195 16.56 -7.28 -5.73
N VAL A 196 15.76 -8.32 -5.91
CA VAL A 196 15.30 -9.18 -4.82
C VAL A 196 16.51 -9.92 -4.23
N PRO A 197 16.74 -9.86 -2.90
CA PRO A 197 17.92 -10.47 -2.27
C PRO A 197 18.10 -11.96 -2.60
N ALA A 198 17.03 -12.74 -2.56
CA ALA A 198 17.06 -14.16 -2.86
C ALA A 198 17.40 -14.47 -4.34
N ALA A 199 17.02 -13.61 -5.27
CA ALA A 199 17.33 -13.74 -6.69
C ALA A 199 18.77 -13.32 -7.01
N GLY A 200 19.30 -12.33 -6.27
CA GLY A 200 20.66 -11.83 -6.43
C GLY A 200 20.96 -11.07 -7.73
N LYS A 201 19.94 -10.89 -8.57
CA LYS A 201 19.98 -10.20 -9.87
C LYS A 201 18.74 -9.32 -10.06
N PRO A 202 18.79 -8.29 -10.93
CA PRO A 202 17.65 -7.47 -11.26
C PRO A 202 16.45 -8.30 -11.75
N GLY A 203 15.23 -7.83 -11.43
CA GLY A 203 13.99 -8.51 -11.80
C GLY A 203 13.67 -8.45 -13.30
N PHE A 204 14.13 -7.37 -13.95
CA PHE A 204 14.03 -7.16 -15.40
C PHE A 204 15.23 -6.32 -15.89
N GLU A 205 15.35 -6.13 -17.18
CA GLU A 205 16.38 -5.28 -17.79
C GLU A 205 15.72 -4.19 -18.63
N LEU A 206 16.23 -2.97 -18.52
CA LEU A 206 15.91 -1.82 -19.38
C LEU A 206 17.21 -1.29 -19.95
N SER A 207 17.18 -0.79 -21.20
CA SER A 207 18.27 -0.02 -21.76
C SER A 207 18.32 1.36 -21.10
N ASP A 208 19.45 2.07 -21.20
CA ASP A 208 19.65 3.39 -20.57
C ASP A 208 18.66 4.46 -21.08
N ASP A 209 18.05 4.22 -22.23
CA ASP A 209 17.08 5.11 -22.90
C ASP A 209 15.64 4.58 -22.86
N GLU A 210 15.35 3.55 -22.05
CA GLU A 210 14.02 2.94 -21.93
C GLU A 210 13.38 3.17 -20.56
N MET A 211 12.06 3.14 -20.52
CA MET A 211 11.23 3.12 -19.33
C MET A 211 10.12 2.08 -19.45
N GLU A 212 9.70 1.50 -18.32
CA GLU A 212 8.54 0.61 -18.21
C GLU A 212 7.34 1.41 -17.70
N VAL A 213 6.24 1.43 -18.46
CA VAL A 213 5.01 2.15 -18.14
C VAL A 213 3.98 1.20 -17.54
N GLY A 214 3.40 1.57 -16.40
CA GLY A 214 2.41 0.75 -15.70
C GLY A 214 3.03 -0.44 -14.94
N ILE A 215 4.28 -0.31 -14.50
CA ILE A 215 4.99 -1.36 -13.75
C ILE A 215 4.30 -1.65 -12.42
N GLY A 216 4.32 -2.93 -12.01
CA GLY A 216 3.85 -3.36 -10.70
C GLY A 216 4.90 -3.18 -9.58
N ILE A 217 4.44 -3.27 -8.34
CA ILE A 217 5.29 -3.06 -7.15
C ILE A 217 6.26 -4.23 -6.87
N HIS A 218 6.13 -5.36 -7.55
CA HIS A 218 7.09 -6.47 -7.50
C HIS A 218 7.96 -6.55 -8.76
N GLY A 219 7.91 -5.51 -9.61
CA GLY A 219 8.60 -5.50 -10.92
C GLY A 219 7.88 -6.30 -11.99
N GLU A 220 6.57 -6.56 -11.83
CA GLU A 220 5.77 -7.19 -12.88
C GLU A 220 5.65 -6.24 -14.08
N PRO A 221 5.70 -6.78 -15.30
CA PRO A 221 5.60 -5.98 -16.51
C PRO A 221 4.36 -5.07 -16.49
N GLY A 222 4.54 -3.86 -17.00
CA GLY A 222 3.47 -2.90 -17.19
C GLY A 222 2.71 -3.13 -18.50
N THR A 223 2.26 -2.04 -19.07
CA THR A 223 1.54 -2.05 -20.36
C THR A 223 2.48 -2.15 -21.54
N HIS A 224 3.60 -1.44 -21.48
CA HIS A 224 4.61 -1.40 -22.55
C HIS A 224 5.90 -0.73 -22.08
N ARG A 225 6.95 -0.92 -22.87
CA ARG A 225 8.20 -0.16 -22.79
C ARG A 225 8.22 0.91 -23.85
N GLU A 226 8.83 2.02 -23.53
CA GLU A 226 9.09 3.09 -24.49
C GLU A 226 10.38 3.86 -24.13
N SER A 227 10.83 4.71 -25.04
CA SER A 227 12.00 5.56 -24.82
C SER A 227 11.73 6.59 -23.72
N MET A 228 12.79 6.96 -23.00
CA MET A 228 12.76 7.97 -21.95
C MET A 228 12.05 9.24 -22.37
N LYS A 229 11.24 9.78 -21.50
CA LYS A 229 10.49 11.03 -21.65
C LYS A 229 10.82 12.01 -20.54
N THR A 230 10.45 13.26 -20.72
CA THR A 230 10.52 14.25 -19.63
C THR A 230 9.54 13.91 -18.51
N ALA A 231 9.80 14.40 -17.30
CA ALA A 231 8.91 14.20 -16.15
C ALA A 231 7.46 14.63 -16.45
N ASP A 232 7.28 15.76 -17.15
CA ASP A 232 5.96 16.26 -17.52
C ASP A 232 5.24 15.30 -18.48
N GLN A 233 5.94 14.77 -19.49
CA GLN A 233 5.35 13.82 -20.43
C GLN A 233 4.96 12.51 -19.76
N VAL A 234 5.78 12.03 -18.80
CA VAL A 234 5.44 10.83 -18.02
C VAL A 234 4.23 11.10 -17.12
N ALA A 235 4.21 12.22 -16.42
CA ALA A 235 3.06 12.60 -15.57
C ALA A 235 1.76 12.72 -16.39
N ASP A 236 1.81 13.37 -17.56
CA ASP A 236 0.66 13.50 -18.46
C ASP A 236 0.13 12.14 -18.93
N MET A 237 1.02 11.23 -19.27
CA MET A 237 0.68 9.89 -19.74
C MET A 237 0.02 9.03 -18.64
N LEU A 238 0.57 9.04 -17.43
CA LEU A 238 -0.01 8.30 -16.30
C LEU A 238 -1.36 8.91 -15.89
N LEU A 239 -1.45 10.24 -15.79
CA LEU A 239 -2.69 10.93 -15.47
C LEU A 239 -3.79 10.69 -16.51
N ALA A 240 -3.46 10.62 -17.79
CA ALA A 240 -4.44 10.32 -18.84
C ALA A 240 -5.14 8.98 -18.61
N GLN A 241 -4.42 7.96 -18.16
CA GLN A 241 -4.98 6.65 -17.83
C GLN A 241 -5.82 6.68 -16.54
N ILE A 242 -5.31 7.34 -15.50
CA ILE A 242 -6.01 7.47 -14.21
C ILE A 242 -7.34 8.23 -14.40
N LEU A 243 -7.29 9.39 -15.08
CA LEU A 243 -8.46 10.23 -15.30
C LEU A 243 -9.46 9.65 -16.32
N GLY A 244 -9.01 8.72 -17.16
CA GLY A 244 -9.88 7.99 -18.09
C GLY A 244 -10.65 6.84 -17.49
N ASP A 245 -10.33 6.43 -16.25
CA ASP A 245 -10.91 5.24 -15.62
C ASP A 245 -12.19 5.52 -14.84
N ILE A 246 -12.23 6.61 -14.09
CA ILE A 246 -13.43 7.12 -13.40
C ILE A 246 -13.56 8.62 -13.63
N ASP A 247 -14.77 9.13 -13.49
CA ASP A 247 -15.05 10.55 -13.66
C ASP A 247 -14.57 11.36 -12.46
N TYR A 248 -13.68 12.33 -12.70
CA TYR A 248 -13.15 13.27 -11.73
C TYR A 248 -13.63 14.71 -11.96
N GLU A 249 -14.47 14.97 -12.99
CA GLU A 249 -14.90 16.33 -13.32
C GLU A 249 -15.61 16.99 -12.13
N GLY A 250 -15.19 18.21 -11.79
CA GLY A 250 -15.72 18.97 -10.66
C GLY A 250 -15.45 18.37 -9.28
N SER A 251 -14.67 17.29 -9.21
CA SER A 251 -14.37 16.60 -7.94
C SER A 251 -13.26 17.30 -7.16
N GLU A 252 -13.20 16.97 -5.87
CA GLU A 252 -12.05 17.21 -5.00
C GLU A 252 -11.25 15.91 -4.84
N VAL A 253 -9.92 15.98 -4.88
CA VAL A 253 -9.06 14.80 -4.81
C VAL A 253 -7.95 14.94 -3.76
N ALA A 254 -7.55 13.81 -3.16
CA ALA A 254 -6.23 13.66 -2.56
C ALA A 254 -5.27 13.05 -3.59
N VAL A 255 -4.06 13.61 -3.64
CA VAL A 255 -2.99 13.18 -4.55
C VAL A 255 -1.88 12.53 -3.75
N MET A 256 -1.37 11.39 -4.23
CA MET A 256 -0.14 10.80 -3.70
C MET A 256 0.85 10.59 -4.83
N ILE A 257 2.02 11.23 -4.72
CA ILE A 257 3.18 10.98 -5.56
C ILE A 257 4.11 10.09 -4.75
N ASN A 258 4.07 8.81 -5.07
CA ASN A 258 4.74 7.75 -4.31
C ASN A 258 6.01 7.32 -5.02
N GLY A 259 7.17 7.47 -4.38
CA GLY A 259 8.42 6.91 -4.85
C GLY A 259 8.47 5.39 -4.68
N ALA A 260 9.23 4.71 -5.55
CA ALA A 260 9.38 3.27 -5.52
C ALA A 260 10.66 2.79 -4.79
N GLY A 261 11.36 3.70 -4.09
CA GLY A 261 12.50 3.41 -3.22
C GLY A 261 13.83 4.04 -3.63
N ALA A 262 14.04 4.33 -4.92
CA ALA A 262 15.27 4.94 -5.40
C ALA A 262 15.08 6.24 -6.18
N THR A 263 13.86 6.76 -6.27
CA THR A 263 13.59 8.05 -6.93
C THR A 263 13.73 9.18 -5.92
N PRO A 264 14.64 10.15 -6.14
CA PRO A 264 14.84 11.25 -5.21
C PRO A 264 13.60 12.12 -5.02
N LEU A 265 13.41 12.66 -3.82
CA LEU A 265 12.31 13.60 -3.52
C LEU A 265 12.27 14.79 -4.49
N MET A 266 13.43 15.27 -4.96
CA MET A 266 13.51 16.33 -5.97
C MET A 266 12.74 15.97 -7.24
N GLU A 267 12.89 14.74 -7.74
CA GLU A 267 12.20 14.25 -8.93
C GLU A 267 10.70 14.08 -8.66
N LEU A 268 10.33 13.55 -7.49
CA LEU A 268 8.93 13.43 -7.08
C LEU A 268 8.24 14.80 -7.00
N PHE A 269 8.92 15.84 -6.53
CA PHE A 269 8.37 17.20 -6.53
C PHE A 269 8.24 17.80 -7.94
N ILE A 270 9.15 17.49 -8.88
CA ILE A 270 9.02 17.89 -10.28
C ILE A 270 7.77 17.26 -10.90
N ILE A 271 7.55 15.96 -10.65
CA ILE A 271 6.35 15.24 -11.08
C ILE A 271 5.09 15.85 -10.47
N ASN A 272 5.12 16.14 -9.15
CA ASN A 272 3.99 16.77 -8.47
C ASN A 272 3.64 18.16 -9.04
N ASN A 273 4.64 18.92 -9.46
CA ASN A 273 4.41 20.23 -10.11
C ASN A 273 3.52 20.06 -11.34
N ARG A 274 3.89 19.14 -12.27
CA ARG A 274 3.08 18.88 -13.46
C ARG A 274 1.71 18.30 -13.16
N VAL A 275 1.62 17.37 -12.21
CA VAL A 275 0.34 16.78 -11.77
C VAL A 275 -0.62 17.87 -11.29
N SER A 276 -0.13 18.80 -10.48
CA SER A 276 -0.93 19.92 -9.95
C SER A 276 -1.45 20.82 -11.07
N ASP A 277 -0.61 21.14 -12.06
CA ASP A 277 -0.98 21.98 -13.20
C ASP A 277 -2.08 21.30 -14.03
N VAL A 278 -1.92 20.01 -14.38
CA VAL A 278 -2.90 19.25 -15.16
C VAL A 278 -4.25 19.14 -14.46
N LEU A 279 -4.25 18.89 -13.14
CA LEU A 279 -5.51 18.81 -12.38
C LEU A 279 -6.21 20.17 -12.34
N ALA A 280 -5.46 21.27 -12.16
CA ALA A 280 -6.01 22.63 -12.19
C ALA A 280 -6.59 22.97 -13.57
N GLU A 281 -5.88 22.67 -14.67
CA GLU A 281 -6.34 22.85 -16.05
C GLU A 281 -7.66 22.12 -16.33
N LYS A 282 -7.87 20.97 -15.70
CA LYS A 282 -9.08 20.15 -15.81
C LYS A 282 -10.19 20.52 -14.81
N GLY A 283 -9.98 21.55 -13.98
CA GLY A 283 -10.95 21.97 -12.97
C GLY A 283 -11.13 20.97 -11.82
N ILE A 284 -10.16 20.07 -11.61
CA ILE A 284 -10.14 19.12 -10.50
C ILE A 284 -9.42 19.78 -9.32
N ARG A 285 -10.11 19.90 -8.19
CA ARG A 285 -9.56 20.57 -7.01
C ARG A 285 -8.70 19.62 -6.17
N VAL A 286 -7.43 19.95 -6.01
CA VAL A 286 -6.56 19.21 -5.09
C VAL A 286 -6.81 19.67 -3.67
N TYR A 287 -7.29 18.77 -2.81
CA TYR A 287 -7.49 19.01 -1.40
C TYR A 287 -6.21 18.84 -0.59
N LYS A 288 -5.52 17.73 -0.80
CA LYS A 288 -4.30 17.39 -0.06
C LYS A 288 -3.34 16.61 -0.95
N THR A 289 -2.06 16.87 -0.81
CA THR A 289 -1.01 16.20 -1.57
C THR A 289 -0.01 15.52 -0.62
N PHE A 290 0.36 14.30 -0.98
CA PHE A 290 1.37 13.49 -0.31
C PHE A 290 2.50 13.22 -1.30
N VAL A 291 3.75 13.55 -0.94
CA VAL A 291 4.93 13.30 -1.78
C VAL A 291 5.98 12.60 -0.95
N GLY A 292 6.41 11.41 -1.35
CA GLY A 292 7.41 10.64 -0.60
C GLY A 292 7.32 9.15 -0.87
N GLU A 293 7.91 8.36 0.01
CA GLU A 293 7.91 6.91 -0.03
C GLU A 293 6.78 6.38 0.86
N TYR A 294 5.73 5.81 0.27
CA TYR A 294 4.56 5.28 0.97
C TYR A 294 4.38 3.77 0.76
N MET A 295 4.61 3.29 -0.45
CA MET A 295 4.66 1.88 -0.81
C MET A 295 5.72 1.70 -1.88
N THR A 296 6.88 1.18 -1.49
CA THR A 296 8.06 1.07 -2.34
C THR A 296 8.13 -0.28 -3.07
N SER A 297 9.19 -0.47 -3.82
CA SER A 297 9.57 -1.73 -4.47
C SER A 297 11.08 -1.93 -4.29
N ILE A 298 11.51 -2.07 -3.05
CA ILE A 298 12.91 -2.14 -2.61
C ILE A 298 13.66 -0.87 -3.07
N GLU A 299 14.61 -1.01 -4.02
CA GLU A 299 15.36 0.10 -4.63
C GLU A 299 14.99 0.33 -6.10
N MET A 300 13.76 0.09 -6.49
CA MET A 300 13.30 0.40 -7.86
C MET A 300 13.36 1.92 -8.10
N GLN A 301 13.98 2.33 -9.19
CA GLN A 301 13.93 3.73 -9.63
C GLN A 301 12.67 3.94 -10.45
N GLY A 302 11.62 4.38 -9.77
CA GLY A 302 10.29 4.57 -10.32
C GLY A 302 9.42 5.36 -9.37
N PHE A 303 8.20 5.61 -9.78
CA PHE A 303 7.17 6.29 -8.99
C PHE A 303 5.77 5.89 -9.43
N SER A 304 4.77 6.21 -8.61
CA SER A 304 3.36 6.12 -8.98
C SER A 304 2.60 7.38 -8.59
N ILE A 305 1.52 7.65 -9.31
CA ILE A 305 0.53 8.69 -9.03
C ILE A 305 -0.74 7.99 -8.57
N SER A 306 -1.26 8.35 -7.41
CA SER A 306 -2.58 7.90 -6.95
C SER A 306 -3.48 9.11 -6.79
N LEU A 307 -4.71 9.02 -7.33
CA LEU A 307 -5.77 10.00 -7.11
C LEU A 307 -6.91 9.33 -6.34
N LEU A 308 -7.26 9.87 -5.19
CA LEU A 308 -8.46 9.49 -4.44
C LEU A 308 -9.51 10.59 -4.58
N ARG A 309 -10.64 10.28 -5.22
CA ARG A 309 -11.79 11.18 -5.28
C ARG A 309 -12.45 11.25 -3.90
N LEU A 310 -12.64 12.47 -3.40
CA LEU A 310 -13.15 12.74 -2.06
C LEU A 310 -14.61 13.19 -2.09
N ASP A 311 -15.34 12.76 -1.08
CA ASP A 311 -16.54 13.42 -0.59
C ASP A 311 -16.28 13.93 0.84
N ASP A 312 -17.29 14.52 1.47
CA ASP A 312 -17.15 15.10 2.81
C ASP A 312 -16.71 14.07 3.86
N GLN A 313 -17.24 12.84 3.79
CA GLN A 313 -16.88 11.76 4.72
C GLN A 313 -15.43 11.32 4.54
N LEU A 314 -15.01 11.07 3.30
CA LEU A 314 -13.61 10.63 3.03
C LEU A 314 -12.62 11.72 3.39
N ARG A 315 -12.98 13.01 3.16
CA ARG A 315 -12.15 14.15 3.54
C ARG A 315 -11.98 14.24 5.06
N GLU A 316 -13.07 14.16 5.83
CA GLU A 316 -13.03 14.18 7.29
C GLU A 316 -12.16 13.05 7.85
N LEU A 317 -12.32 11.83 7.34
CA LEU A 317 -11.56 10.66 7.76
C LEU A 317 -10.08 10.73 7.31
N LEU A 318 -9.79 11.35 6.16
CA LEU A 318 -8.41 11.58 5.72
C LEU A 318 -7.69 12.57 6.64
N ASP A 319 -8.39 13.56 7.15
CA ASP A 319 -7.84 14.57 8.08
C ASP A 319 -7.84 14.11 9.55
N ALA A 320 -8.59 13.08 9.88
CA ALA A 320 -8.62 12.54 11.24
C ALA A 320 -7.21 12.18 11.73
N PRO A 321 -6.91 12.37 13.02
CA PRO A 321 -5.58 12.11 13.56
C PRO A 321 -5.11 10.67 13.29
N ALA A 322 -3.85 10.54 12.93
CA ALA A 322 -3.14 9.26 12.88
C ALA A 322 -1.75 9.42 13.49
N ASP A 323 -1.28 8.38 14.16
CA ASP A 323 0.03 8.36 14.80
C ASP A 323 0.65 6.97 14.68
N THR A 324 1.50 6.82 13.66
CA THR A 324 2.23 5.59 13.32
C THR A 324 3.69 5.92 13.03
N PRO A 325 4.59 4.96 12.89
CA PRO A 325 5.97 5.23 12.49
C PRO A 325 6.10 6.06 11.20
N ALA A 326 5.23 5.80 10.19
CA ALA A 326 5.35 6.40 8.85
C ALA A 326 4.22 7.39 8.47
N TRP A 327 3.27 7.64 9.37
CA TRP A 327 2.18 8.61 9.14
C TRP A 327 1.86 9.36 10.42
N LYS A 328 1.82 10.71 10.29
CA LYS A 328 1.56 11.65 11.39
C LYS A 328 0.42 12.60 11.04
#